data_081f007a3db222fa3444349ec966fa57
#
_entry.id   081f007a3db222fa3444349ec966fa57
#
_cell.length_a   1.000
_cell.length_b   1.000
_cell.length_c   1.000
_cell.angle_alpha   90.00
_cell.angle_beta   90.00
_cell.angle_gamma   90.00
#
_symmetry.space_group_name_H-M   'P 1'
#
loop_
_entity.id
_entity.type
_entity.pdbx_description
1 polymer ?
#
loop_
_entity_poly.entity_id
_entity_poly.type
_entity_poly.pdbx_seq_one_letter_code
_entity_poly.pdbx_strand_id
1 'polypeptide(L)'
;SPSRGLGDVYKRQPGILYIFKHRPDVMATIHTHQPYATAISLIQKEFRADLTTVGNACGGNVAVTEYSSPGSVEMGMDVVKYLGDSLAVILAHHGVMTVGKNLKQALTAAVYLEETAKGYLAARACGEIEHLSDEQIKQTVEIYKYVGQGTADMPEGLTDRIK
;
A
#
# COMPACT_ATOMS: atom_id res chain seq x y z
N SER A 1 23.90 22.29 17.25
CA SER A 1 23.00 23.27 16.65
C SER A 1 21.57 22.76 16.66
N PRO A 2 20.64 23.42 17.35
CA PRO A 2 19.26 22.92 17.47
C PRO A 2 18.35 23.22 16.27
N SER A 3 18.87 23.75 15.19
CA SER A 3 18.04 24.23 14.06
C SER A 3 17.82 23.25 12.91
N ARG A 4 18.24 21.99 13.02
CA ARG A 4 18.01 20.99 11.96
C ARG A 4 16.59 20.42 11.90
N GLY A 5 15.76 20.62 12.94
CA GLY A 5 14.47 19.95 13.03
C GLY A 5 13.34 20.56 12.19
N LEU A 6 13.22 21.86 12.17
CA LEU A 6 12.06 22.55 11.60
C LEU A 6 12.19 22.84 10.09
N GLY A 7 13.39 23.13 9.62
CA GLY A 7 13.61 23.39 8.18
C GLY A 7 13.47 22.16 7.29
N ASP A 8 13.88 20.98 7.77
CA ASP A 8 13.74 19.71 7.04
C ASP A 8 12.29 19.19 7.05
N VAL A 9 11.55 19.44 8.11
CA VAL A 9 10.11 19.12 8.19
C VAL A 9 9.32 19.93 7.16
N TYR A 10 9.61 21.21 7.01
CA TYR A 10 8.95 22.07 6.01
C TYR A 10 9.26 21.68 4.56
N LYS A 11 10.45 21.15 4.27
CA LYS A 11 10.84 20.73 2.91
C LYS A 11 10.24 19.40 2.48
N ARG A 12 9.82 18.53 3.42
CA ARG A 12 9.22 17.22 3.14
C ARG A 12 7.69 17.21 3.13
N GLN A 13 7.08 18.32 3.49
CA GLN A 13 5.63 18.43 3.66
C GLN A 13 4.79 18.63 2.38
N PRO A 14 5.27 19.23 1.28
CA PRO A 14 4.41 19.56 0.14
C PRO A 14 3.67 18.35 -0.42
N GLY A 15 4.35 17.21 -0.61
CA GLY A 15 3.74 15.99 -1.12
C GLY A 15 2.72 15.39 -0.16
N ILE A 16 3.03 15.36 1.15
CA ILE A 16 2.11 14.83 2.17
C ILE A 16 0.89 15.73 2.34
N LEU A 17 1.09 17.05 2.35
CA LEU A 17 -0.01 18.01 2.40
C LEU A 17 -0.92 17.89 1.18
N TYR A 18 -0.34 17.62 0.00
CA TYR A 18 -1.12 17.37 -1.20
C TYR A 18 -2.04 16.15 -1.04
N ILE A 19 -1.51 15.04 -0.47
CA ILE A 19 -2.29 13.82 -0.21
C ILE A 19 -3.48 14.14 0.70
N PHE A 20 -3.26 14.73 1.86
CA PHE A 20 -4.35 15.06 2.80
C PHE A 20 -5.38 16.02 2.20
N LYS A 21 -4.95 16.96 1.36
CA LYS A 21 -5.86 17.91 0.71
C LYS A 21 -6.76 17.26 -0.34
N HIS A 22 -6.27 16.24 -1.05
CA HIS A 22 -6.97 15.61 -2.18
C HIS A 22 -7.57 14.24 -1.86
N ARG A 23 -7.28 13.69 -0.69
CA ARG A 23 -7.82 12.42 -0.18
C ARG A 23 -8.37 12.64 1.23
N PRO A 24 -9.60 13.20 1.35
CA PRO A 24 -10.23 13.48 2.66
C PRO A 24 -10.54 12.22 3.47
N ASP A 25 -10.53 11.05 2.83
CA ASP A 25 -10.65 9.73 3.44
C ASP A 25 -9.37 9.28 4.16
N VAL A 26 -8.22 9.91 3.86
CA VAL A 26 -6.92 9.60 4.47
C VAL A 26 -6.70 10.45 5.72
N MET A 27 -6.56 9.79 6.88
CA MET A 27 -6.31 10.44 8.16
C MET A 27 -4.91 10.17 8.70
N ALA A 28 -4.18 9.23 8.10
CA ALA A 28 -2.80 8.92 8.45
C ALA A 28 -2.01 8.48 7.22
N THR A 29 -0.74 8.83 7.16
CA THR A 29 0.21 8.36 6.16
C THR A 29 1.46 7.82 6.84
N ILE A 30 2.06 6.77 6.27
CA ILE A 30 3.38 6.28 6.64
C ILE A 30 4.21 6.19 5.37
N HIS A 31 5.38 6.81 5.39
CA HIS A 31 6.38 6.69 4.34
C HIS A 31 7.58 5.91 4.85
N THR A 32 7.98 4.88 4.10
CA THR A 32 9.09 4.00 4.47
C THR A 32 9.94 3.66 3.25
N HIS A 33 11.20 3.34 3.50
CA HIS A 33 12.13 2.83 2.48
C HIS A 33 12.28 1.30 2.65
N GLN A 34 11.19 0.59 2.57
CA GLN A 34 11.12 -0.86 2.72
C GLN A 34 11.88 -1.56 1.59
N PRO A 35 12.87 -2.41 1.89
CA PRO A 35 13.74 -2.97 0.85
C PRO A 35 13.01 -3.89 -0.13
N TYR A 36 12.15 -4.79 0.33
CA TYR A 36 11.48 -5.76 -0.55
C TYR A 36 10.36 -5.12 -1.37
N ALA A 37 9.49 -4.34 -0.73
CA ALA A 37 8.44 -3.62 -1.45
C ALA A 37 9.01 -2.63 -2.46
N THR A 38 10.08 -1.92 -2.11
CA THR A 38 10.75 -1.01 -3.05
C THR A 38 11.39 -1.77 -4.21
N ALA A 39 11.96 -2.95 -3.97
CA ALA A 39 12.54 -3.79 -5.01
C ALA A 39 11.53 -4.22 -6.09
N ILE A 40 10.23 -4.35 -5.74
CA ILE A 40 9.18 -4.58 -6.72
C ILE A 40 9.19 -3.51 -7.81
N SER A 41 9.42 -2.24 -7.46
CA SER A 41 9.44 -1.14 -8.43
C SER A 41 10.55 -1.23 -9.49
N LEU A 42 11.55 -2.08 -9.25
CA LEU A 42 12.66 -2.29 -10.19
C LEU A 42 12.28 -3.28 -11.31
N ILE A 43 11.22 -4.05 -11.11
CA ILE A 43 10.88 -5.19 -11.98
C ILE A 43 9.47 -5.15 -12.52
N GLN A 44 8.56 -4.37 -11.92
CA GLN A 44 7.16 -4.31 -12.37
C GLN A 44 6.47 -3.00 -12.00
N LYS A 45 5.32 -2.74 -12.64
CA LYS A 45 4.51 -1.53 -12.46
C LYS A 45 3.31 -1.70 -11.54
N GLU A 46 3.05 -2.91 -11.12
CA GLU A 46 1.99 -3.24 -10.15
C GLU A 46 2.42 -4.47 -9.36
N PHE A 47 2.21 -4.44 -8.06
CA PHE A 47 2.34 -5.59 -7.19
C PHE A 47 0.95 -6.21 -6.98
N ARG A 48 0.71 -7.35 -7.59
CA ARG A 48 -0.58 -8.04 -7.54
C ARG A 48 -0.83 -8.64 -6.16
N ALA A 49 -2.08 -8.65 -5.76
CA ALA A 49 -2.53 -9.25 -4.50
C ALA A 49 -2.65 -10.80 -4.61
N ASP A 50 -1.64 -11.45 -5.15
CA ASP A 50 -1.57 -12.91 -5.30
C ASP A 50 -1.43 -13.65 -3.97
N LEU A 51 -1.06 -12.94 -2.91
CA LEU A 51 -1.14 -13.42 -1.54
C LEU A 51 -2.28 -12.70 -0.81
N THR A 52 -3.16 -13.47 -0.21
CA THR A 52 -4.36 -12.94 0.48
C THR A 52 -4.04 -11.87 1.53
N THR A 53 -2.85 -11.96 2.12
CA THR A 53 -2.37 -11.02 3.13
C THR A 53 -2.25 -9.59 2.61
N VAL A 54 -1.72 -9.39 1.38
CA VAL A 54 -1.64 -8.05 0.79
C VAL A 54 -3.01 -7.56 0.34
N GLY A 55 -3.85 -8.44 -0.18
CA GLY A 55 -5.24 -8.11 -0.51
C GLY A 55 -6.00 -7.58 0.69
N ASN A 56 -5.82 -8.25 1.84
CA ASN A 56 -6.42 -7.81 3.11
C ASN A 56 -5.81 -6.48 3.62
N ALA A 57 -4.50 -6.42 3.74
CA ALA A 57 -3.84 -5.30 4.40
C ALA A 57 -3.82 -4.02 3.55
N CYS A 58 -3.75 -4.17 2.23
CA CYS A 58 -3.66 -3.05 1.29
C CYS A 58 -4.97 -2.77 0.54
N GLY A 59 -5.95 -3.67 0.61
CA GLY A 59 -7.23 -3.51 -0.07
C GLY A 59 -7.21 -3.89 -1.54
N GLY A 60 -6.20 -4.63 -2.01
CA GLY A 60 -6.07 -5.08 -3.39
C GLY A 60 -4.65 -4.98 -3.92
N ASN A 61 -4.53 -4.89 -5.24
CA ASN A 61 -3.26 -4.66 -5.91
C ASN A 61 -2.64 -3.33 -5.48
N VAL A 62 -1.31 -3.28 -5.46
CA VAL A 62 -0.55 -2.09 -5.09
C VAL A 62 0.17 -1.57 -6.32
N ALA A 63 -0.20 -0.39 -6.77
CA ALA A 63 0.42 0.25 -7.92
C ALA A 63 1.85 0.73 -7.62
N VAL A 64 2.69 0.78 -8.65
CA VAL A 64 3.98 1.45 -8.64
C VAL A 64 3.84 2.76 -9.39
N THR A 65 4.24 3.88 -8.78
CA THR A 65 4.18 5.21 -9.41
C THR A 65 5.20 5.35 -10.54
N GLU A 66 5.09 6.41 -11.31
CA GLU A 66 6.25 6.92 -12.04
C GLU A 66 7.30 7.47 -11.06
N TYR A 67 8.53 7.68 -11.57
CA TYR A 67 9.58 8.31 -10.75
C TYR A 67 9.30 9.81 -10.59
N SER A 68 9.29 10.26 -9.36
CA SER A 68 9.23 11.67 -9.00
C SER A 68 10.29 12.00 -7.94
N SER A 69 10.69 13.27 -7.87
CA SER A 69 11.71 13.70 -6.92
C SER A 69 11.22 13.53 -5.47
N PRO A 70 12.04 12.91 -4.58
CA PRO A 70 11.64 12.69 -3.20
C PRO A 70 11.18 13.95 -2.47
N GLY A 71 10.00 13.88 -1.84
CA GLY A 71 9.42 14.97 -1.06
C GLY A 71 8.78 16.10 -1.87
N SER A 72 8.79 16.01 -3.20
CA SER A 72 8.17 17.01 -4.08
C SER A 72 6.64 16.96 -4.02
N VAL A 73 6.01 18.00 -4.56
CA VAL A 73 4.53 18.01 -4.76
C VAL A 73 4.13 16.94 -5.76
N GLU A 74 4.93 16.73 -6.81
CA GLU A 74 4.74 15.72 -7.84
C GLU A 74 4.64 14.33 -7.23
N MET A 75 5.48 13.99 -6.23
CA MET A 75 5.38 12.74 -5.50
C MET A 75 4.01 12.59 -4.82
N GLY A 76 3.49 13.65 -4.22
CA GLY A 76 2.16 13.65 -3.62
C GLY A 76 1.04 13.49 -4.65
N MET A 77 1.19 14.13 -5.83
CA MET A 77 0.26 13.98 -6.94
C MET A 77 0.26 12.54 -7.47
N ASP A 78 1.43 11.94 -7.63
CA ASP A 78 1.56 10.54 -8.04
C ASP A 78 0.91 9.60 -7.02
N VAL A 79 1.14 9.81 -5.72
CA VAL A 79 0.47 9.02 -4.70
C VAL A 79 -1.05 9.09 -4.86
N VAL A 80 -1.63 10.26 -4.97
CA VAL A 80 -3.09 10.43 -5.14
C VAL A 80 -3.60 9.77 -6.42
N LYS A 81 -2.84 9.89 -7.52
CA LYS A 81 -3.19 9.32 -8.82
C LYS A 81 -3.19 7.79 -8.81
N TYR A 82 -2.16 7.18 -8.21
CA TYR A 82 -1.92 5.74 -8.28
C TYR A 82 -2.52 4.94 -7.13
N LEU A 83 -2.85 5.60 -6.02
CA LEU A 83 -3.37 4.94 -4.82
C LEU A 83 -4.72 4.24 -5.09
N GLY A 84 -5.62 4.85 -5.88
CA GLY A 84 -6.96 4.32 -6.09
C GLY A 84 -7.68 4.04 -4.77
N ASP A 85 -8.23 2.83 -4.65
CA ASP A 85 -8.88 2.32 -3.43
C ASP A 85 -7.90 1.55 -2.52
N SER A 86 -6.64 1.41 -2.93
CA SER A 86 -5.61 0.73 -2.13
C SER A 86 -5.18 1.59 -0.95
N LEU A 87 -4.68 0.94 0.10
CA LEU A 87 -4.07 1.60 1.25
C LEU A 87 -2.54 1.77 1.10
N ALA A 88 -2.00 1.37 -0.04
CA ALA A 88 -0.56 1.43 -0.30
C ALA A 88 -0.26 1.79 -1.75
N VAL A 89 0.86 2.44 -1.96
CA VAL A 89 1.46 2.67 -3.28
C VAL A 89 2.98 2.57 -3.15
N ILE A 90 3.62 1.93 -4.12
CA ILE A 90 5.07 1.83 -4.19
C ILE A 90 5.59 3.00 -5.02
N LEU A 91 6.49 3.78 -4.46
CA LEU A 91 7.13 4.90 -5.13
C LEU A 91 8.33 4.37 -5.95
N ALA A 92 8.30 4.56 -7.26
CA ALA A 92 9.34 4.04 -8.16
C ALA A 92 10.74 4.45 -7.71
N HIS A 93 11.63 3.47 -7.52
CA HIS A 93 13.03 3.65 -7.11
C HIS A 93 13.23 4.40 -5.77
N HIS A 94 12.20 4.49 -4.92
CA HIS A 94 12.28 5.32 -3.72
C HIS A 94 11.86 4.58 -2.45
N GLY A 95 10.64 4.10 -2.39
CA GLY A 95 10.07 3.51 -1.17
C GLY A 95 8.59 3.22 -1.30
N VAL A 96 7.88 3.36 -0.19
CA VAL A 96 6.44 3.07 -0.10
C VAL A 96 5.73 4.22 0.60
N MET A 97 4.52 4.52 0.17
CA MET A 97 3.57 5.34 0.90
C MET A 97 2.35 4.49 1.24
N THR A 98 2.02 4.41 2.52
CA THR A 98 0.77 3.80 2.97
C THR A 98 -0.13 4.81 3.64
N VAL A 99 -1.43 4.58 3.55
CA VAL A 99 -2.46 5.47 4.06
C VAL A 99 -3.49 4.70 4.89
N GLY A 100 -4.27 5.41 5.66
CA GLY A 100 -5.35 4.79 6.43
C GLY A 100 -6.23 5.81 7.14
N LYS A 101 -7.35 5.33 7.69
CA LYS A 101 -8.24 6.09 8.58
C LYS A 101 -7.59 6.40 9.93
N ASN A 102 -6.51 5.70 10.25
CA ASN A 102 -5.71 5.89 11.46
C ASN A 102 -4.31 5.31 11.22
N LEU A 103 -3.39 5.62 12.13
CA LEU A 103 -2.00 5.19 12.05
C LEU A 103 -1.86 3.66 12.08
N LYS A 104 -2.70 2.96 12.84
CA LYS A 104 -2.69 1.49 12.92
C LYS A 104 -2.96 0.86 11.56
N GLN A 105 -3.95 1.35 10.83
CA GLN A 105 -4.28 0.84 9.50
C GLN A 105 -3.14 1.07 8.51
N ALA A 106 -2.61 2.30 8.47
CA ALA A 106 -1.47 2.62 7.61
C ALA A 106 -0.23 1.78 7.95
N LEU A 107 0.05 1.54 9.24
CA LEU A 107 1.17 0.70 9.69
C LEU A 107 0.96 -0.76 9.29
N THR A 108 -0.25 -1.27 9.45
CA THR A 108 -0.57 -2.65 9.05
C THR A 108 -0.36 -2.85 7.55
N ALA A 109 -0.83 -1.92 6.73
CA ALA A 109 -0.58 -1.96 5.28
C ALA A 109 0.93 -1.98 4.96
N ALA A 110 1.73 -1.13 5.64
CA ALA A 110 3.17 -1.08 5.45
C ALA A 110 3.86 -2.41 5.81
N VAL A 111 3.56 -2.96 6.99
CA VAL A 111 4.19 -4.21 7.48
C VAL A 111 3.86 -5.38 6.57
N TYR A 112 2.58 -5.57 6.25
CA TYR A 112 2.18 -6.72 5.44
C TYR A 112 2.58 -6.59 3.97
N LEU A 113 2.65 -5.37 3.43
CA LEU A 113 3.20 -5.16 2.09
C LEU A 113 4.66 -5.64 2.02
N GLU A 114 5.48 -5.26 2.99
CA GLU A 114 6.89 -5.66 3.05
C GLU A 114 7.07 -7.17 3.20
N GLU A 115 6.37 -7.79 4.13
CA GLU A 115 6.44 -9.25 4.35
C GLU A 115 5.96 -10.04 3.13
N THR A 116 4.91 -9.56 2.47
CA THR A 116 4.39 -10.19 1.26
C THR A 116 5.34 -10.02 0.08
N ALA A 117 5.92 -8.83 -0.09
CA ALA A 117 6.91 -8.56 -1.13
C ALA A 117 8.16 -9.43 -0.95
N LYS A 118 8.61 -9.64 0.29
CA LYS A 118 9.70 -10.56 0.61
C LYS A 118 9.39 -11.98 0.17
N GLY A 119 8.21 -12.50 0.51
CA GLY A 119 7.76 -13.83 0.10
C GLY A 119 7.65 -13.98 -1.42
N TYR A 120 7.07 -12.98 -2.07
CA TYR A 120 6.95 -12.93 -3.54
C TYR A 120 8.32 -12.98 -4.24
N LEU A 121 9.25 -12.14 -3.81
CA LEU A 121 10.60 -12.10 -4.41
C LEU A 121 11.37 -13.40 -4.20
N ALA A 122 11.21 -14.04 -3.03
CA ALA A 122 11.79 -15.34 -2.76
C ALA A 122 11.19 -16.43 -3.68
N ALA A 123 9.87 -16.47 -3.85
CA ALA A 123 9.20 -17.39 -4.75
C ALA A 123 9.64 -17.19 -6.21
N ARG A 124 9.69 -15.92 -6.65
CA ARG A 124 10.12 -15.57 -8.01
C ARG A 124 11.57 -15.97 -8.31
N ALA A 125 12.44 -15.95 -7.31
CA ALA A 125 13.82 -16.43 -7.46
C ALA A 125 13.90 -17.96 -7.64
N CYS A 126 12.88 -18.70 -7.23
CA CYS A 126 12.81 -20.14 -7.33
C CYS A 126 12.04 -20.67 -8.56
N GLY A 127 11.18 -19.83 -9.16
CA GLY A 127 10.36 -20.26 -10.27
C GLY A 127 9.40 -19.19 -10.79
N GLU A 128 8.46 -19.60 -11.62
CA GLU A 128 7.40 -18.73 -12.10
C GLU A 128 6.33 -18.51 -11.02
N ILE A 129 5.71 -17.35 -11.05
CA ILE A 129 4.63 -17.00 -10.13
C ILE A 129 3.31 -17.51 -10.69
N GLU A 130 2.59 -18.27 -9.90
CA GLU A 130 1.19 -18.59 -10.14
C GLU A 130 0.31 -17.44 -9.64
N HIS A 131 -0.46 -16.86 -10.55
CA HIS A 131 -1.29 -15.69 -10.25
C HIS A 131 -2.73 -16.08 -9.89
N LEU A 132 -3.28 -15.42 -8.88
CA LEU A 132 -4.73 -15.45 -8.65
C LEU A 132 -5.47 -14.73 -9.80
N SER A 133 -6.68 -15.18 -10.12
CA SER A 133 -7.56 -14.42 -11.02
C SER A 133 -8.01 -13.12 -10.35
N ASP A 134 -8.38 -12.13 -11.16
CA ASP A 134 -8.89 -10.84 -10.62
C ASP A 134 -10.14 -11.04 -9.79
N GLU A 135 -10.97 -12.04 -10.13
CA GLU A 135 -12.15 -12.40 -9.35
C GLU A 135 -11.78 -12.98 -7.98
N GLN A 136 -10.76 -13.84 -7.89
CA GLN A 136 -10.27 -14.38 -6.63
C GLN A 136 -9.69 -13.27 -5.75
N ILE A 137 -8.96 -12.30 -6.34
CA ILE A 137 -8.44 -11.15 -5.62
C ILE A 137 -9.60 -10.32 -5.05
N LYS A 138 -10.63 -10.01 -5.87
CA LYS A 138 -11.81 -9.27 -5.42
C LYS A 138 -12.55 -9.99 -4.29
N GLN A 139 -12.73 -11.30 -4.40
CA GLN A 139 -13.37 -12.10 -3.35
C GLN A 139 -12.57 -12.03 -2.04
N THR A 140 -11.24 -12.12 -2.13
CA THR A 140 -10.35 -11.99 -0.96
C THR A 140 -10.52 -10.63 -0.29
N VAL A 141 -10.47 -9.55 -1.07
CA VAL A 141 -10.64 -8.17 -0.55
C VAL A 141 -12.01 -8.00 0.10
N GLU A 142 -13.07 -8.54 -0.50
CA GLU A 142 -14.43 -8.45 0.03
C GLU A 142 -14.57 -9.18 1.36
N ILE A 143 -14.07 -10.41 1.45
CA ILE A 143 -14.09 -11.20 2.69
C ILE A 143 -13.36 -10.46 3.81
N TYR A 144 -12.20 -9.89 3.53
CA TYR A 144 -11.38 -9.24 4.54
C TYR A 144 -11.89 -7.88 5.02
N LYS A 145 -12.86 -7.28 4.37
CA LYS A 145 -13.60 -6.14 4.94
C LYS A 145 -14.30 -6.49 6.24
N TYR A 146 -14.65 -7.76 6.42
CA TYR A 146 -15.42 -8.26 7.55
C TYR A 146 -14.62 -9.14 8.51
N VAL A 147 -13.48 -9.68 8.06
CA VAL A 147 -12.64 -10.60 8.84
C VAL A 147 -11.26 -9.94 9.06
N GLY A 148 -10.73 -10.06 10.27
CA GLY A 148 -9.40 -9.55 10.61
C GLY A 148 -9.41 -8.08 11.04
N GLN A 149 -9.15 -7.15 10.14
CA GLN A 149 -9.15 -5.72 10.46
C GLN A 149 -10.51 -5.04 10.25
N GLY A 150 -11.46 -5.77 9.70
CA GLY A 150 -12.82 -5.31 9.52
C GLY A 150 -13.47 -5.03 10.88
N THR A 151 -14.12 -3.88 10.97
CA THR A 151 -14.96 -3.49 12.12
C THR A 151 -16.43 -3.63 11.80
N ALA A 152 -16.77 -4.07 10.59
CA ALA A 152 -18.14 -4.28 10.18
C ALA A 152 -18.64 -5.66 10.60
N ASP A 153 -19.90 -5.74 11.00
CA ASP A 153 -20.56 -7.01 11.23
C ASP A 153 -20.56 -7.82 9.93
N MET A 154 -20.30 -9.11 10.05
CA MET A 154 -20.27 -10.00 8.90
C MET A 154 -21.67 -10.08 8.28
N PRO A 155 -21.82 -9.82 6.97
CA PRO A 155 -23.12 -9.97 6.32
C PRO A 155 -23.66 -11.39 6.46
N GLU A 156 -24.96 -11.49 6.64
CA GLU A 156 -25.66 -12.77 6.69
C GLU A 156 -25.40 -13.56 5.40
N GLY A 157 -24.97 -14.82 5.49
CA GLY A 157 -24.66 -15.69 4.35
C GLY A 157 -23.24 -15.57 3.78
N LEU A 158 -22.38 -14.71 4.30
CA LEU A 158 -20.98 -14.66 3.83
C LEU A 158 -20.21 -15.94 4.21
N THR A 159 -20.50 -16.52 5.37
CA THR A 159 -19.93 -17.79 5.82
C THR A 159 -20.27 -18.98 4.92
N ASP A 160 -21.38 -18.92 4.20
CA ASP A 160 -21.79 -19.99 3.27
C ASP A 160 -21.00 -19.99 1.96
N ARG A 161 -20.33 -18.88 1.65
CA ARG A 161 -19.43 -18.72 0.48
C ARG A 161 -17.98 -19.12 0.77
N ILE A 162 -17.66 -19.38 2.04
CA ILE A 162 -16.30 -19.74 2.49
C ILE A 162 -16.19 -21.27 2.66
N LYS A 163 -17.28 -22.00 2.51
CA LYS A 163 -17.31 -23.46 2.44
C LYS A 163 -17.16 -23.88 0.97
#